data_81325b0f68098ce397bb0384e9f589e8
#
_entry.id   81325b0f68098ce397bb0384e9f589e8
#
_cell.length_a   1.000
_cell.length_b   1.000
_cell.length_c   1.000
_cell.angle_alpha   90.00
_cell.angle_beta   90.00
_cell.angle_gamma   90.00
#
_symmetry.space_group_name_H-M   'P 1'
#
loop_
_entity.id
_entity.type
_entity.pdbx_description
1 polymer ?
#
loop_
_entity_poly.entity_id
_entity_poly.type
_entity_poly.pdbx_seq_one_letter_code
_entity_poly.pdbx_strand_id
1 'polypeptide(L)'
;MAVTALANITNSVVNTGKQMLHSLTIEPISQGFEEYELKMGSIQTIMMSTGASLEEVNKYLQELNTYSDKTIYSFQDMTSNIGKFTNAGVGLEDAVMAIQGVSNVAAVSGANANEAYRAMYNFAQALSAGYVKLIDWKSIENANMATVEFKTQLLESAVACGTLTKTADGM
;
A
#
# COMPACT_ATOMS: atom_id res chain seq x y z
N MET A 1 -1.57 -21.21 -30.11
CA MET A 1 -2.34 -21.24 -28.83
C MET A 1 -1.85 -20.25 -27.77
N ALA A 2 -0.58 -20.12 -27.47
CA ALA A 2 -0.10 -19.16 -26.46
C ALA A 2 -0.36 -17.68 -26.81
N VAL A 3 -0.18 -17.27 -28.06
CA VAL A 3 -0.42 -15.90 -28.52
C VAL A 3 -1.89 -15.51 -28.44
N THR A 4 -2.80 -16.45 -28.73
CA THR A 4 -4.24 -16.23 -28.64
C THR A 4 -4.72 -16.11 -27.18
N ALA A 5 -4.12 -16.89 -26.28
CA ALA A 5 -4.40 -16.78 -24.85
C ALA A 5 -3.92 -15.43 -24.27
N LEU A 6 -2.74 -14.98 -24.67
CA LEU A 6 -2.20 -13.68 -24.24
C LEU A 6 -3.05 -12.51 -24.78
N ALA A 7 -3.48 -12.56 -26.04
CA ALA A 7 -4.36 -11.56 -26.64
C ALA A 7 -5.74 -11.52 -25.94
N ASN A 8 -6.28 -12.68 -25.56
CA ASN A 8 -7.56 -12.76 -24.84
C ASN A 8 -7.44 -12.21 -23.40
N ILE A 9 -6.34 -12.45 -22.73
CA ILE A 9 -6.04 -11.87 -21.41
C ILE A 9 -5.95 -10.35 -21.54
N THR A 10 -5.19 -9.84 -22.51
CA THR A 10 -5.03 -8.40 -22.74
C THR A 10 -6.36 -7.73 -23.08
N ASN A 11 -7.18 -8.33 -23.95
CA ASN A 11 -8.51 -7.81 -24.30
C ASN A 11 -9.50 -7.89 -23.13
N SER A 12 -9.46 -8.94 -22.34
CA SER A 12 -10.27 -9.06 -21.12
C SER A 12 -9.91 -7.98 -20.11
N VAL A 13 -8.62 -7.74 -19.88
CA VAL A 13 -8.10 -6.70 -18.99
C VAL A 13 -8.50 -5.31 -19.49
N VAL A 14 -8.38 -5.02 -20.79
CA VAL A 14 -8.79 -3.74 -21.39
C VAL A 14 -10.31 -3.52 -21.30
N ASN A 15 -11.11 -4.55 -21.57
CA ASN A 15 -12.57 -4.45 -21.48
C ASN A 15 -13.05 -4.34 -20.02
N THR A 16 -12.43 -5.04 -19.10
CA THR A 16 -12.67 -4.89 -17.67
C THR A 16 -12.27 -3.49 -17.22
N GLY A 17 -11.13 -2.98 -17.67
CA GLY A 17 -10.71 -1.60 -17.43
C GLY A 17 -11.74 -0.56 -17.90
N LYS A 18 -12.33 -0.73 -19.08
CA LYS A 18 -13.38 0.17 -19.59
C LYS A 18 -14.69 0.09 -18.80
N GLN A 19 -15.08 -1.09 -18.35
CA GLN A 19 -16.25 -1.26 -17.48
C GLN A 19 -16.02 -0.67 -16.08
N MET A 20 -14.78 -0.74 -15.57
CA MET A 20 -14.34 -0.08 -14.35
C MET A 20 -14.58 1.42 -14.39
N LEU A 21 -14.30 2.06 -15.50
CA LEU A 21 -14.45 3.49 -15.69
C LEU A 21 -15.90 3.97 -15.52
N HIS A 22 -16.86 3.16 -15.92
CA HIS A 22 -18.28 3.47 -15.76
C HIS A 22 -18.81 3.21 -14.36
N SER A 23 -18.14 2.36 -13.56
CA SER A 23 -18.57 2.03 -12.20
C SER A 23 -17.87 2.87 -11.11
N LEU A 24 -16.76 3.54 -11.45
CA LEU A 24 -16.14 4.51 -10.58
C LEU A 24 -16.96 5.80 -10.61
N THR A 25 -17.81 6.00 -9.63
CA THR A 25 -18.45 7.28 -9.30
C THR A 25 -17.45 8.31 -8.73
N ILE A 26 -16.20 8.25 -9.17
CA ILE A 26 -15.23 9.29 -8.96
C ILE A 26 -15.41 10.23 -10.14
N GLU A 27 -16.16 11.31 -9.93
CA GLU A 27 -16.17 12.40 -10.90
C GLU A 27 -14.72 12.71 -11.27
N PRO A 28 -14.37 12.81 -12.57
CA PRO A 28 -13.06 13.25 -12.98
C PRO A 28 -12.91 14.71 -12.56
N ILE A 29 -12.41 14.90 -11.33
CA ILE A 29 -11.96 16.22 -10.91
C ILE A 29 -10.83 16.55 -11.89
N SER A 30 -10.97 17.64 -12.57
CA SER A 30 -10.26 18.27 -13.67
C SER A 30 -8.72 18.33 -13.62
N GLN A 31 -8.05 17.33 -13.06
CA GLN A 31 -6.61 17.17 -13.09
C GLN A 31 -6.26 15.97 -13.95
N GLY A 32 -6.11 16.24 -15.20
CA GLY A 32 -5.32 15.54 -16.20
C GLY A 32 -5.46 14.03 -16.37
N PHE A 33 -5.43 13.63 -17.62
CA PHE A 33 -5.37 12.26 -18.15
C PHE A 33 -4.30 11.37 -17.48
N GLU A 34 -3.19 11.94 -17.00
CA GLU A 34 -2.10 11.23 -16.32
C GLU A 34 -2.50 10.62 -14.98
N GLU A 35 -3.27 11.32 -14.14
CA GLU A 35 -3.78 10.75 -12.87
C GLU A 35 -4.73 9.59 -13.09
N TYR A 36 -5.47 9.65 -14.19
CA TYR A 36 -6.40 8.61 -14.59
C TYR A 36 -5.68 7.32 -15.04
N GLU A 37 -4.65 7.43 -15.88
CA GLU A 37 -3.86 6.29 -16.31
C GLU A 37 -3.10 5.63 -15.14
N LEU A 38 -2.61 6.43 -14.20
CA LEU A 38 -1.95 5.94 -12.98
C LEU A 38 -2.93 5.16 -12.08
N LYS A 39 -4.16 5.65 -11.92
CA LYS A 39 -5.21 4.94 -11.18
C LYS A 39 -5.55 3.60 -11.82
N MET A 40 -5.70 3.57 -13.12
CA MET A 40 -6.00 2.34 -13.86
C MET A 40 -4.87 1.32 -13.77
N GLY A 41 -3.62 1.75 -13.92
CA GLY A 41 -2.45 0.88 -13.76
C GLY A 41 -2.34 0.30 -12.34
N SER A 42 -2.65 1.09 -11.33
CA SER A 42 -2.63 0.64 -9.94
C SER A 42 -3.73 -0.40 -9.66
N ILE A 43 -4.96 -0.19 -10.13
CA ILE A 43 -6.07 -1.14 -9.97
C ILE A 43 -5.72 -2.48 -10.62
N GLN A 44 -5.23 -2.46 -11.86
CA GLN A 44 -4.84 -3.67 -12.57
C GLN A 44 -3.73 -4.43 -11.83
N THR A 45 -2.71 -3.71 -11.35
CA THR A 45 -1.62 -4.30 -10.57
C THR A 45 -2.12 -4.95 -9.30
N ILE A 46 -3.00 -4.28 -8.55
CA ILE A 46 -3.59 -4.81 -7.31
C ILE A 46 -4.41 -6.07 -7.61
N MET A 47 -5.29 -6.04 -8.61
CA MET A 47 -6.09 -7.20 -9.00
C MET A 47 -5.23 -8.39 -9.41
N MET A 48 -4.18 -8.14 -10.19
CA MET A 48 -3.26 -9.20 -10.65
C MET A 48 -2.45 -9.82 -9.50
N SER A 49 -2.02 -9.02 -8.53
CA SER A 49 -1.19 -9.49 -7.41
C SER A 49 -2.00 -10.17 -6.31
N THR A 50 -3.27 -9.78 -6.13
CA THR A 50 -4.11 -10.27 -5.02
C THR A 50 -5.18 -11.28 -5.46
N GLY A 51 -5.55 -11.29 -6.73
CA GLY A 51 -6.74 -12.00 -7.21
C GLY A 51 -8.07 -11.38 -6.76
N ALA A 52 -8.03 -10.21 -6.10
CA ALA A 52 -9.20 -9.51 -5.62
C ALA A 52 -10.13 -9.09 -6.77
N SER A 53 -11.42 -9.08 -6.50
CA SER A 53 -12.41 -8.59 -7.45
C SER A 53 -12.30 -7.06 -7.62
N LEU A 54 -12.80 -6.55 -8.73
CA LEU A 54 -12.90 -5.12 -8.96
C LEU A 54 -13.66 -4.40 -7.84
N GLU A 55 -14.78 -4.98 -7.41
CA GLU A 55 -15.64 -4.41 -6.37
C GLU A 55 -14.86 -4.27 -5.05
N GLU A 56 -14.10 -5.28 -4.69
CA GLU A 56 -13.27 -5.29 -3.51
C GLU A 56 -12.15 -4.25 -3.59
N VAL A 57 -11.43 -4.18 -4.72
CA VAL A 57 -10.39 -3.15 -4.94
C VAL A 57 -11.00 -1.75 -4.87
N ASN A 58 -12.15 -1.51 -5.49
CA ASN A 58 -12.82 -0.22 -5.44
C ASN A 58 -13.24 0.18 -4.03
N LYS A 59 -13.75 -0.75 -3.22
CA LYS A 59 -14.09 -0.50 -1.82
C LYS A 59 -12.88 0.08 -1.05
N TYR A 60 -11.73 -0.58 -1.14
CA TYR A 60 -10.53 -0.15 -0.44
C TYR A 60 -9.93 1.14 -1.00
N LEU A 61 -10.03 1.36 -2.32
CA LEU A 61 -9.60 2.62 -2.91
C LEU A 61 -10.50 3.80 -2.50
N GLN A 62 -11.80 3.59 -2.35
CA GLN A 62 -12.70 4.61 -1.81
C GLN A 62 -12.40 4.93 -0.34
N GLU A 63 -12.07 3.91 0.44
CA GLU A 63 -11.63 4.09 1.83
C GLU A 63 -10.36 4.94 1.91
N LEU A 64 -9.35 4.65 1.10
CA LEU A 64 -8.12 5.44 1.04
C LEU A 64 -8.34 6.84 0.48
N ASN A 65 -9.24 7.01 -0.48
CA ASN A 65 -9.59 8.35 -0.97
C ASN A 65 -10.22 9.20 0.14
N THR A 66 -11.18 8.64 0.88
CA THR A 66 -11.78 9.31 2.04
C THR A 66 -10.75 9.62 3.13
N TYR A 67 -9.76 8.74 3.31
CA TYR A 67 -8.67 8.95 4.24
C TYR A 67 -7.73 10.08 3.77
N SER A 68 -7.39 10.12 2.47
CA SER A 68 -6.55 11.17 1.89
C SER A 68 -7.14 12.57 2.05
N ASP A 69 -8.47 12.70 1.93
CA ASP A 69 -9.17 13.97 2.12
C ASP A 69 -9.04 14.54 3.54
N LYS A 70 -8.68 13.69 4.50
CA LYS A 70 -8.53 14.06 5.93
C LYS A 70 -7.08 14.20 6.37
N THR A 71 -6.13 13.94 5.49
CA THR A 71 -4.70 13.91 5.80
C THR A 71 -3.89 14.72 4.79
N ILE A 72 -2.60 14.90 5.07
CA ILE A 72 -1.67 15.54 4.12
C ILE A 72 -1.11 14.57 3.06
N TYR A 73 -1.49 13.28 3.15
CA TYR A 73 -0.97 12.24 2.28
C TYR A 73 -1.85 12.06 1.06
N SER A 74 -1.25 12.08 -0.13
CA SER A 74 -2.00 11.97 -1.37
C SER A 74 -2.56 10.56 -1.58
N PHE A 75 -3.75 10.51 -2.16
CA PHE A 75 -4.36 9.24 -2.59
C PHE A 75 -3.45 8.48 -3.55
N GLN A 76 -2.76 9.17 -4.45
CA GLN A 76 -1.84 8.59 -5.41
C GLN A 76 -0.66 7.88 -4.73
N ASP A 77 -0.03 8.51 -3.74
CA ASP A 77 1.09 7.91 -3.00
C ASP A 77 0.66 6.68 -2.24
N MET A 78 -0.51 6.72 -1.59
CA MET A 78 -1.08 5.59 -0.88
C MET A 78 -1.40 4.45 -1.83
N THR A 79 -2.09 4.70 -2.94
CA THR A 79 -2.47 3.68 -3.94
C THR A 79 -1.24 3.05 -4.59
N SER A 80 -0.21 3.84 -4.91
CA SER A 80 1.07 3.33 -5.42
C SER A 80 1.75 2.36 -4.44
N ASN A 81 1.62 2.60 -3.15
CA ASN A 81 2.18 1.71 -2.14
C ASN A 81 1.37 0.42 -1.94
N ILE A 82 0.04 0.42 -2.15
CA ILE A 82 -0.75 -0.84 -2.14
C ILE A 82 -0.10 -1.87 -3.06
N GLY A 83 0.17 -1.51 -4.32
CA GLY A 83 0.78 -2.42 -5.29
C GLY A 83 2.12 -2.98 -4.82
N LYS A 84 2.91 -2.21 -4.06
CA LYS A 84 4.18 -2.70 -3.49
C LYS A 84 3.97 -3.71 -2.36
N PHE A 85 3.02 -3.46 -1.47
CA PHE A 85 2.67 -4.38 -0.40
C PHE A 85 2.08 -5.69 -0.95
N THR A 86 1.15 -5.59 -1.91
CA THR A 86 0.51 -6.78 -2.49
C THR A 86 1.47 -7.60 -3.34
N ASN A 87 2.41 -6.96 -4.06
CA ASN A 87 3.49 -7.67 -4.75
C ASN A 87 4.48 -8.34 -3.78
N ALA A 88 4.57 -7.85 -2.54
CA ALA A 88 5.32 -8.51 -1.47
C ALA A 88 4.55 -9.68 -0.81
N GLY A 89 3.35 -10.00 -1.30
CA GLY A 89 2.51 -11.08 -0.78
C GLY A 89 1.58 -10.68 0.36
N VAL A 90 1.46 -9.38 0.66
CA VAL A 90 0.51 -8.88 1.67
C VAL A 90 -0.89 -8.85 1.08
N GLY A 91 -1.89 -9.32 1.80
CA GLY A 91 -3.30 -9.24 1.40
C GLY A 91 -3.75 -7.80 1.20
N LEU A 92 -4.77 -7.57 0.36
CA LEU A 92 -5.24 -6.22 0.03
C LEU A 92 -5.72 -5.45 1.27
N GLU A 93 -6.52 -6.08 2.12
CA GLU A 93 -6.99 -5.50 3.38
C GLU A 93 -5.83 -5.11 4.30
N ASP A 94 -4.89 -6.03 4.52
CA ASP A 94 -3.73 -5.78 5.36
C ASP A 94 -2.82 -4.69 4.79
N ALA A 95 -2.69 -4.62 3.47
CA ALA A 95 -1.92 -3.57 2.79
C ALA A 95 -2.55 -2.18 3.03
N VAL A 96 -3.87 -2.07 2.93
CA VAL A 96 -4.59 -0.81 3.21
C VAL A 96 -4.45 -0.42 4.67
N MET A 97 -4.65 -1.35 5.60
CA MET A 97 -4.46 -1.10 7.04
C MET A 97 -3.02 -0.69 7.36
N ALA A 98 -2.01 -1.32 6.75
CA ALA A 98 -0.61 -0.97 6.94
C ALA A 98 -0.31 0.46 6.44
N ILE A 99 -0.84 0.85 5.29
CA ILE A 99 -0.68 2.19 4.73
C ILE A 99 -1.31 3.24 5.65
N GLN A 100 -2.53 3.03 6.11
CA GLN A 100 -3.20 3.93 7.04
C GLN A 100 -2.45 4.00 8.38
N GLY A 101 -1.99 2.86 8.90
CA GLY A 101 -1.21 2.78 10.13
C GLY A 101 0.09 3.56 10.04
N VAL A 102 0.87 3.37 8.96
CA VAL A 102 2.12 4.12 8.71
C VAL A 102 1.83 5.61 8.55
N SER A 103 0.76 5.99 7.85
CA SER A 103 0.35 7.39 7.68
C SER A 103 -0.02 8.03 9.02
N ASN A 104 -0.73 7.31 9.89
CA ASN A 104 -1.08 7.80 11.22
C ASN A 104 0.17 8.01 12.10
N VAL A 105 1.11 7.05 12.09
CA VAL A 105 2.40 7.20 12.81
C VAL A 105 3.18 8.39 12.26
N ALA A 106 3.23 8.56 10.93
CA ALA A 106 3.88 9.69 10.30
C ALA A 106 3.26 11.03 10.72
N ALA A 107 1.93 11.11 10.75
CA ALA A 107 1.21 12.31 11.18
C ALA A 107 1.52 12.69 12.64
N VAL A 108 1.50 11.71 13.55
CA VAL A 108 1.84 11.94 14.97
C VAL A 108 3.32 12.30 15.14
N SER A 109 4.19 11.76 14.31
CA SER A 109 5.64 12.05 14.33
C SER A 109 6.03 13.39 13.70
N GLY A 110 5.07 14.07 13.04
CA GLY A 110 5.32 15.30 12.29
C GLY A 110 6.07 15.09 10.98
N ALA A 111 6.08 13.88 10.44
CA ALA A 111 6.68 13.57 9.15
C ALA A 111 5.88 14.23 8.01
N ASN A 112 6.59 14.77 7.03
CA ASN A 112 5.95 15.25 5.82
C ASN A 112 5.57 14.10 4.87
N ALA A 113 4.78 14.41 3.82
CA ALA A 113 4.27 13.41 2.88
C ALA A 113 5.40 12.59 2.21
N ASN A 114 6.51 13.24 1.82
CA ASN A 114 7.65 12.55 1.20
C ASN A 114 8.36 11.59 2.15
N GLU A 115 8.51 11.98 3.41
CA GLU A 115 9.12 11.12 4.45
C GLU A 115 8.26 9.91 4.72
N ALA A 116 6.95 10.10 4.88
CA ALA A 116 5.99 9.01 5.04
C ALA A 116 5.99 8.06 3.83
N TYR A 117 5.97 8.60 2.61
CA TYR A 117 6.04 7.80 1.38
C TYR A 117 7.31 6.93 1.33
N ARG A 118 8.48 7.51 1.65
CA ARG A 118 9.75 6.77 1.67
C ARG A 118 9.76 5.68 2.73
N ALA A 119 9.22 5.96 3.92
CA ALA A 119 9.10 4.96 4.98
C ALA A 119 8.20 3.79 4.54
N MET A 120 7.04 4.06 3.94
CA MET A 120 6.15 3.03 3.38
C MET A 120 6.84 2.21 2.28
N TYR A 121 7.53 2.90 1.36
CA TYR A 121 8.25 2.25 0.26
C TYR A 121 9.30 1.26 0.79
N ASN A 122 10.16 1.70 1.71
CA ASN A 122 11.21 0.86 2.27
C ASN A 122 10.65 -0.26 3.15
N PHE A 123 9.53 -0.01 3.84
CA PHE A 123 8.82 -1.04 4.60
C PHE A 123 8.29 -2.14 3.68
N ALA A 124 7.65 -1.78 2.55
CA ALA A 124 7.22 -2.74 1.54
C ALA A 124 8.39 -3.53 0.94
N GLN A 125 9.55 -2.89 0.71
CA GLN A 125 10.76 -3.57 0.25
C GLN A 125 11.29 -4.58 1.29
N ALA A 126 11.29 -4.22 2.56
CA ALA A 126 11.70 -5.11 3.65
C ALA A 126 10.78 -6.35 3.73
N LEU A 127 9.47 -6.17 3.60
CA LEU A 127 8.50 -7.26 3.53
C LEU A 127 8.78 -8.19 2.33
N SER A 128 9.02 -7.63 1.15
CA SER A 128 9.34 -8.38 -0.06
C SER A 128 10.63 -9.19 0.07
N ALA A 129 11.63 -8.62 0.76
CA ALA A 129 12.92 -9.28 1.00
C ALA A 129 12.86 -10.33 2.12
N GLY A 130 11.85 -10.25 3.01
CA GLY A 130 11.74 -11.09 4.21
C GLY A 130 12.70 -10.69 5.33
N TYR A 131 13.38 -9.56 5.23
CA TYR A 131 14.24 -8.99 6.26
C TYR A 131 14.38 -7.48 6.12
N VAL A 132 14.67 -6.80 7.23
CA VAL A 132 14.85 -5.35 7.28
C VAL A 132 16.33 -5.02 7.13
N LYS A 133 16.69 -4.25 6.10
CA LYS A 133 18.03 -3.67 5.95
C LYS A 133 18.16 -2.40 6.77
N LEU A 134 19.39 -2.03 7.11
CA LEU A 134 19.66 -0.77 7.83
C LEU A 134 19.09 0.45 7.10
N ILE A 135 19.15 0.46 5.76
CA ILE A 135 18.60 1.57 4.95
C ILE A 135 17.09 1.67 5.06
N ASP A 136 16.38 0.53 5.14
CA ASP A 136 14.93 0.50 5.28
C ASP A 136 14.53 1.08 6.65
N TRP A 137 15.24 0.65 7.71
CA TRP A 137 15.02 1.17 9.06
C TRP A 137 15.36 2.65 9.17
N LYS A 138 16.45 3.11 8.55
CA LYS A 138 16.84 4.52 8.53
C LYS A 138 15.79 5.44 7.92
N SER A 139 14.97 4.97 6.96
CA SER A 139 13.89 5.78 6.42
C SER A 139 12.79 6.05 7.45
N ILE A 140 12.53 5.09 8.34
CA ILE A 140 11.58 5.20 9.45
C ILE A 140 12.13 6.14 10.52
N GLU A 141 13.43 6.02 10.85
CA GLU A 141 14.10 6.92 11.79
C GLU A 141 14.14 8.37 11.27
N ASN A 142 14.47 8.56 9.99
CA ASN A 142 14.55 9.88 9.35
C ASN A 142 13.19 10.59 9.28
N ALA A 143 12.10 9.81 9.21
CA ALA A 143 10.73 10.31 9.30
C ALA A 143 10.25 10.53 10.76
N ASN A 144 11.14 10.41 11.76
CA ASN A 144 10.81 10.44 13.19
C ASN A 144 9.76 9.42 13.63
N MET A 145 9.50 8.40 12.81
CA MET A 145 8.47 7.39 13.04
C MET A 145 8.93 6.26 13.96
N ALA A 146 10.24 6.13 14.21
CA ALA A 146 10.82 5.11 15.09
C ALA A 146 10.63 5.46 16.58
N THR A 147 9.40 5.82 16.96
CA THR A 147 9.03 6.13 18.35
C THR A 147 9.15 4.91 19.25
N VAL A 148 9.19 5.13 20.56
CA VAL A 148 9.21 4.03 21.54
C VAL A 148 7.97 3.16 21.38
N GLU A 149 6.81 3.76 21.22
CA GLU A 149 5.53 3.09 21.02
C GLU A 149 5.55 2.22 19.77
N PHE A 150 6.00 2.77 18.63
CA PHE A 150 6.08 2.02 17.37
C PHE A 150 7.03 0.81 17.49
N LYS A 151 8.22 1.00 18.09
CA LYS A 151 9.17 -0.08 18.35
C LYS A 151 8.57 -1.16 19.25
N THR A 152 7.91 -0.75 20.32
CA THR A 152 7.26 -1.67 21.27
C THR A 152 6.20 -2.52 20.57
N GLN A 153 5.33 -1.89 19.78
CA GLN A 153 4.28 -2.60 19.03
C GLN A 153 4.84 -3.58 17.99
N LEU A 154 5.93 -3.21 17.30
CA LEU A 154 6.63 -4.12 16.38
C LEU A 154 7.18 -5.35 17.11
N LEU A 155 7.82 -5.15 18.26
CA LEU A 155 8.39 -6.23 19.06
C LEU A 155 7.30 -7.14 19.64
N GLU A 156 6.23 -6.56 20.17
CA GLU A 156 5.08 -7.32 20.67
C GLU A 156 4.41 -8.13 19.56
N SER A 157 4.24 -7.55 18.37
CA SER A 157 3.72 -8.26 17.20
C SER A 157 4.63 -9.42 16.78
N ALA A 158 5.95 -9.22 16.78
CA ALA A 158 6.93 -10.26 16.46
C ALA A 158 6.91 -11.41 17.48
N VAL A 159 6.71 -11.10 18.77
CA VAL A 159 6.52 -12.11 19.82
C VAL A 159 5.20 -12.85 19.60
N ALA A 160 4.11 -12.15 19.32
CA ALA A 160 2.79 -12.76 19.08
C ALA A 160 2.79 -13.71 17.87
N CYS A 161 3.55 -13.35 16.82
CA CYS A 161 3.75 -14.21 15.64
C CYS A 161 4.79 -15.31 15.84
N GLY A 162 5.43 -15.41 17.01
CA GLY A 162 6.43 -16.43 17.31
C GLY A 162 7.79 -16.25 16.63
N THR A 163 8.05 -15.09 16.02
CA THR A 163 9.33 -14.75 15.39
C THR A 163 10.38 -14.26 16.39
N LEU A 164 9.94 -13.80 17.55
CA LEU A 164 10.80 -13.44 18.69
C LEU A 164 10.30 -14.11 19.97
N THR A 165 11.24 -14.39 20.88
CA THR A 165 10.95 -14.91 22.21
C THR A 165 11.37 -13.85 23.23
N LYS A 166 10.46 -13.52 24.18
CA LYS A 166 10.83 -12.67 25.32
C LYS A 166 11.85 -13.41 26.19
N THR A 167 13.01 -12.78 26.44
CA THR A 167 13.94 -13.28 27.44
C THR A 167 13.53 -12.78 28.84
N ALA A 168 14.03 -13.44 29.90
CA ALA A 168 13.74 -13.06 31.27
C ALA A 168 14.16 -11.62 31.64
N ASP A 169 15.07 -11.03 30.88
CA ASP A 169 15.61 -9.67 31.06
C ASP A 169 14.88 -8.61 30.18
N GLY A 170 13.73 -8.97 29.61
CA GLY A 170 12.86 -8.01 28.92
C GLY A 170 13.20 -7.75 27.46
N MET A 171 13.98 -8.53 26.85
CA MET A 171 14.26 -8.86 25.43
C MET A 171 15.61 -9.51 25.32
#